data_a89b543811be3b5e5225741b8cbe6b06
#
_entry.id   a89b543811be3b5e5225741b8cbe6b06
#
_cell.length_a   1.000
_cell.length_b   1.000
_cell.length_c   1.000
_cell.angle_alpha   90.00
_cell.angle_beta   90.00
_cell.angle_gamma   90.00
#
_symmetry.space_group_name_H-M   'P 1'
#
loop_
_entity.id
_entity.type
_entity.pdbx_description
1 polymer ?
#
loop_
_entity_poly.entity_id
_entity_poly.type
_entity_poly.pdbx_seq_one_letter_code
_entity_poly.pdbx_strand_id
1 'polypeptide(L)'
;MSILLTGATGYIGSSVLPRLLDEGHAVTALVRDESKAQLVRDAGAAAVVGDATDGALVARLALESDGVIHLASGHDVDPVFIAAVLDGLAGSGKPFVHTGGIWTYGSNPDIAEDSPAAPPALTAWRGANEAAVLGADGVRGSVVVPSIVYGHGKGLARVIVDAPRGSGVAPALQLIGDGSQHWATVHVDDVAALYVLAFENGAAGEVYIAAGGANPTVRELGELAARAAGLDGRVEAESVAQTSARLGAGLAEALLLDQQARGTKARIDLGWEPNGPSLADEIVSGSYAPALAHN
;
A
#
# COMPACT_ATOMS: atom_id res chain seq x y z
N MET A 1 -18.86 5.31 -13.56
CA MET A 1 -17.83 6.22 -14.10
C MET A 1 -16.77 5.42 -14.84
N SER A 2 -16.05 6.03 -15.79
CA SER A 2 -14.89 5.43 -16.45
C SER A 2 -13.61 5.84 -15.72
N ILE A 3 -12.78 4.89 -15.33
CA ILE A 3 -11.60 5.12 -14.47
C ILE A 3 -10.34 4.66 -15.18
N LEU A 4 -9.33 5.53 -15.28
CA LEU A 4 -7.97 5.14 -15.63
C LEU A 4 -7.28 4.59 -14.38
N LEU A 5 -6.90 3.32 -14.41
CA LEU A 5 -6.21 2.63 -13.31
C LEU A 5 -4.80 2.23 -13.73
N THR A 6 -3.79 2.58 -12.94
CA THR A 6 -2.45 1.99 -13.07
C THR A 6 -2.18 1.02 -11.94
N GLY A 7 -1.28 0.07 -12.15
CA GLY A 7 -0.95 -0.93 -11.12
C GLY A 7 -2.04 -1.96 -10.85
N ALA A 8 -3.04 -2.10 -11.72
CA ALA A 8 -4.18 -3.01 -11.58
C ALA A 8 -3.80 -4.47 -11.26
N THR A 9 -2.67 -4.95 -11.77
CA THR A 9 -2.16 -6.32 -11.55
C THR A 9 -1.13 -6.42 -10.42
N GLY A 10 -0.90 -5.31 -9.69
CA GLY A 10 -0.04 -5.27 -8.51
C GLY A 10 -0.77 -5.79 -7.27
N TYR A 11 -0.08 -5.79 -6.12
CA TYR A 11 -0.64 -6.33 -4.88
C TYR A 11 -1.93 -5.60 -4.46
N ILE A 12 -1.89 -4.29 -4.28
CA ILE A 12 -3.08 -3.49 -3.93
C ILE A 12 -4.07 -3.46 -5.11
N GLY A 13 -3.56 -3.29 -6.33
CA GLY A 13 -4.40 -3.20 -7.53
C GLY A 13 -5.24 -4.45 -7.80
N SER A 14 -4.75 -5.64 -7.39
CA SER A 14 -5.52 -6.89 -7.54
C SER A 14 -6.75 -6.98 -6.62
N SER A 15 -6.85 -6.12 -5.58
CA SER A 15 -8.06 -5.93 -4.77
C SER A 15 -8.85 -4.69 -5.20
N VAL A 16 -8.18 -3.62 -5.70
CA VAL A 16 -8.86 -2.39 -6.16
C VAL A 16 -9.64 -2.63 -7.45
N LEU A 17 -9.07 -3.34 -8.42
CA LEU A 17 -9.73 -3.57 -9.71
C LEU A 17 -11.09 -4.28 -9.58
N PRO A 18 -11.20 -5.46 -8.92
CA PRO A 18 -12.50 -6.11 -8.77
C PRO A 18 -13.47 -5.25 -7.96
N ARG A 19 -13.02 -4.54 -6.93
CA ARG A 19 -13.87 -3.66 -6.13
C ARG A 19 -14.48 -2.54 -6.98
N LEU A 20 -13.72 -1.89 -7.87
CA LEU A 20 -14.22 -0.87 -8.79
C LEU A 20 -15.27 -1.45 -9.75
N LEU A 21 -15.06 -2.67 -10.25
CA LEU A 21 -16.00 -3.33 -11.14
C LEU A 21 -17.31 -3.71 -10.41
N ASP A 22 -17.20 -4.20 -9.18
CA ASP A 22 -18.37 -4.55 -8.33
C ASP A 22 -19.23 -3.33 -7.99
N GLU A 23 -18.61 -2.13 -7.83
CA GLU A 23 -19.30 -0.85 -7.65
C GLU A 23 -19.85 -0.26 -8.98
N GLY A 24 -19.71 -1.00 -10.09
CA GLY A 24 -20.27 -0.65 -11.40
C GLY A 24 -19.47 0.39 -12.18
N HIS A 25 -18.19 0.58 -11.87
CA HIS A 25 -17.31 1.43 -12.66
C HIS A 25 -16.78 0.70 -13.90
N ALA A 26 -16.62 1.43 -15.00
CA ALA A 26 -15.87 0.96 -16.16
C ALA A 26 -14.39 1.29 -15.96
N VAL A 27 -13.52 0.28 -15.98
CA VAL A 27 -12.08 0.47 -15.72
C VAL A 27 -11.29 0.25 -17.01
N THR A 28 -10.39 1.19 -17.31
CA THR A 28 -9.32 1.05 -18.29
C THR A 28 -7.99 1.00 -17.56
N ALA A 29 -7.32 -0.16 -17.55
CA ALA A 29 -6.02 -0.30 -16.91
C ALA A 29 -4.87 -0.06 -17.89
N LEU A 30 -3.94 0.84 -17.54
CA LEU A 30 -2.67 1.00 -18.24
C LEU A 30 -1.68 -0.04 -17.69
N VAL A 31 -1.19 -0.92 -18.55
CA VAL A 31 -0.29 -2.03 -18.21
C VAL A 31 0.90 -2.09 -19.15
N ARG A 32 2.02 -2.68 -18.69
CA ARG A 32 3.29 -2.65 -19.42
C ARG A 32 3.42 -3.68 -20.54
N ASP A 33 2.64 -4.73 -20.48
CA ASP A 33 2.74 -5.84 -21.43
C ASP A 33 1.40 -6.58 -21.64
N GLU A 34 1.34 -7.35 -22.71
CA GLU A 34 0.13 -8.08 -23.10
C GLU A 34 -0.28 -9.17 -22.10
N SER A 35 0.68 -9.76 -21.36
CA SER A 35 0.35 -10.75 -20.34
C SER A 35 -0.44 -10.14 -19.18
N LYS A 36 -0.10 -8.91 -18.79
CA LYS A 36 -0.86 -8.12 -17.80
C LYS A 36 -2.19 -7.62 -18.36
N ALA A 37 -2.22 -7.25 -19.65
CA ALA A 37 -3.46 -6.85 -20.32
C ALA A 37 -4.48 -7.99 -20.34
N GLN A 38 -4.02 -9.21 -20.56
CA GLN A 38 -4.92 -10.38 -20.53
C GLN A 38 -5.53 -10.60 -19.14
N LEU A 39 -4.74 -10.49 -18.06
CA LEU A 39 -5.26 -10.61 -16.69
C LEU A 39 -6.34 -9.55 -16.37
N VAL A 40 -6.15 -8.33 -16.87
CA VAL A 40 -7.13 -7.24 -16.71
C VAL A 40 -8.42 -7.54 -17.47
N ARG A 41 -8.31 -8.03 -18.73
CA ARG A 41 -9.48 -8.39 -19.53
C ARG A 41 -10.24 -9.59 -18.94
N ASP A 42 -9.53 -10.58 -18.42
CA ASP A 42 -10.12 -11.74 -17.75
C ASP A 42 -10.88 -11.33 -16.47
N ALA A 43 -10.46 -10.24 -15.82
CA ALA A 43 -11.18 -9.64 -14.71
C ALA A 43 -12.39 -8.78 -15.13
N GLY A 44 -12.62 -8.58 -16.44
CA GLY A 44 -13.77 -7.83 -16.95
C GLY A 44 -13.51 -6.33 -17.22
N ALA A 45 -12.25 -5.88 -17.20
CA ALA A 45 -11.88 -4.50 -17.48
C ALA A 45 -11.21 -4.32 -18.86
N ALA A 46 -11.19 -3.08 -19.36
CA ALA A 46 -10.40 -2.73 -20.52
C ALA A 46 -8.91 -2.59 -20.17
N ALA A 47 -8.03 -2.91 -21.10
CA ALA A 47 -6.59 -2.78 -20.93
C ALA A 47 -5.95 -2.06 -22.11
N VAL A 48 -5.05 -1.14 -21.80
CA VAL A 48 -4.16 -0.47 -22.75
C VAL A 48 -2.72 -0.87 -22.40
N VAL A 49 -2.00 -1.41 -23.40
CA VAL A 49 -0.57 -1.70 -23.24
C VAL A 49 0.21 -0.45 -23.58
N GLY A 50 1.03 0.02 -22.62
CA GLY A 50 1.83 1.22 -22.77
C GLY A 50 2.70 1.50 -21.57
N ASP A 51 3.58 2.49 -21.70
CA ASP A 51 4.44 2.92 -20.61
C ASP A 51 3.79 4.08 -19.84
N ALA A 52 3.79 3.99 -18.51
CA ALA A 52 3.29 5.06 -17.65
C ALA A 52 4.17 6.33 -17.71
N THR A 53 5.35 6.27 -18.31
CA THR A 53 6.22 7.41 -18.60
C THR A 53 5.99 8.03 -19.99
N ASP A 54 5.11 7.47 -20.82
CA ASP A 54 4.62 8.11 -22.05
C ASP A 54 3.57 9.16 -21.69
N GLY A 55 4.03 10.39 -21.48
CA GLY A 55 3.17 11.51 -21.06
C GLY A 55 2.02 11.79 -22.05
N ALA A 56 2.24 11.64 -23.35
CA ALA A 56 1.19 11.87 -24.35
C ALA A 56 0.09 10.81 -24.29
N LEU A 57 0.46 9.54 -24.11
CA LEU A 57 -0.48 8.46 -23.90
C LEU A 57 -1.27 8.67 -22.61
N VAL A 58 -0.59 8.97 -21.50
CA VAL A 58 -1.20 9.16 -20.18
C VAL A 58 -2.18 10.34 -20.18
N ALA A 59 -1.79 11.51 -20.70
CA ALA A 59 -2.65 12.68 -20.77
C ALA A 59 -3.92 12.40 -21.59
N ARG A 60 -3.81 11.71 -22.72
CA ARG A 60 -4.96 11.30 -23.54
C ARG A 60 -5.88 10.35 -22.77
N LEU A 61 -5.35 9.31 -22.10
CA LEU A 61 -6.15 8.37 -21.34
C LEU A 61 -6.85 9.06 -20.14
N ALA A 62 -6.16 9.98 -19.47
CA ALA A 62 -6.75 10.79 -18.40
C ALA A 62 -7.89 11.66 -18.90
N LEU A 63 -7.71 12.37 -20.02
CA LEU A 63 -8.75 13.18 -20.64
C LEU A 63 -10.02 12.38 -20.98
N GLU A 64 -9.85 11.16 -21.51
CA GLU A 64 -10.92 10.24 -21.92
C GLU A 64 -11.63 9.58 -20.74
N SER A 65 -11.08 9.65 -19.52
CA SER A 65 -11.66 9.04 -18.29
C SER A 65 -12.45 10.06 -17.45
N ASP A 66 -13.29 9.56 -16.53
CA ASP A 66 -13.96 10.39 -15.50
C ASP A 66 -13.04 10.66 -14.31
N GLY A 67 -11.88 10.04 -14.25
CA GLY A 67 -10.84 10.26 -13.26
C GLY A 67 -9.79 9.16 -13.25
N VAL A 68 -8.79 9.31 -12.36
CA VAL A 68 -7.59 8.46 -12.34
C VAL A 68 -7.32 7.93 -10.93
N ILE A 69 -6.94 6.65 -10.85
CA ILE A 69 -6.35 6.02 -9.65
C ILE A 69 -4.96 5.51 -10.01
N HIS A 70 -3.93 6.02 -9.32
CA HIS A 70 -2.54 5.68 -9.60
C HIS A 70 -1.93 4.81 -8.48
N LEU A 71 -1.78 3.50 -8.76
CA LEU A 71 -1.21 2.52 -7.83
C LEU A 71 0.19 2.03 -8.26
N ALA A 72 0.64 2.36 -9.48
CA ALA A 72 1.95 1.97 -10.01
C ALA A 72 3.07 2.95 -9.61
N SER A 73 3.00 3.47 -8.38
CA SER A 73 3.91 4.49 -7.86
C SER A 73 5.37 4.04 -7.89
N GLY A 74 6.26 4.94 -8.33
CA GLY A 74 7.70 4.68 -8.42
C GLY A 74 8.50 5.96 -8.67
N HIS A 75 9.74 6.01 -8.16
CA HIS A 75 10.62 7.17 -8.22
C HIS A 75 10.73 7.80 -9.62
N ASP A 76 10.89 6.97 -10.66
CA ASP A 76 11.10 7.43 -12.03
C ASP A 76 9.78 7.57 -12.82
N VAL A 77 8.70 7.00 -12.33
CA VAL A 77 7.38 6.98 -12.99
C VAL A 77 6.54 8.18 -12.55
N ASP A 78 6.43 8.41 -11.25
CA ASP A 78 5.48 9.36 -10.68
C ASP A 78 5.61 10.78 -11.22
N PRO A 79 6.81 11.40 -11.35
CA PRO A 79 6.90 12.77 -11.81
C PRO A 79 6.31 12.99 -13.21
N VAL A 80 6.58 12.05 -14.13
CA VAL A 80 6.09 12.12 -15.52
C VAL A 80 4.60 11.80 -15.57
N PHE A 81 4.18 10.73 -14.88
CA PHE A 81 2.79 10.30 -14.85
C PHE A 81 1.88 11.37 -14.24
N ILE A 82 2.23 11.92 -13.08
CA ILE A 82 1.45 12.94 -12.39
C ILE A 82 1.31 14.21 -13.27
N ALA A 83 2.42 14.69 -13.85
CA ALA A 83 2.37 15.85 -14.74
C ALA A 83 1.42 15.63 -15.94
N ALA A 84 1.47 14.44 -16.56
CA ALA A 84 0.61 14.10 -17.69
C ALA A 84 -0.87 13.94 -17.29
N VAL A 85 -1.16 13.36 -16.11
CA VAL A 85 -2.53 13.28 -15.60
C VAL A 85 -3.08 14.67 -15.30
N LEU A 86 -2.31 15.52 -14.63
CA LEU A 86 -2.73 16.90 -14.32
C LEU A 86 -2.99 17.72 -15.58
N ASP A 87 -2.19 17.55 -16.65
CA ASP A 87 -2.44 18.16 -17.96
C ASP A 87 -3.75 17.64 -18.57
N GLY A 88 -3.95 16.32 -18.61
CA GLY A 88 -5.15 15.69 -19.16
C GLY A 88 -6.44 16.00 -18.39
N LEU A 89 -6.35 16.26 -17.09
CA LEU A 89 -7.50 16.60 -16.24
C LEU A 89 -7.66 18.10 -15.98
N ALA A 90 -6.82 18.96 -16.54
CA ALA A 90 -6.78 20.38 -16.24
C ALA A 90 -8.18 21.04 -16.33
N GLY A 91 -8.58 21.73 -15.27
CA GLY A 91 -9.84 22.48 -15.20
C GLY A 91 -11.12 21.63 -15.23
N SER A 92 -11.01 20.30 -15.17
CA SER A 92 -12.17 19.39 -15.27
C SER A 92 -12.90 19.15 -13.95
N GLY A 93 -12.26 19.41 -12.80
CA GLY A 93 -12.75 19.01 -11.48
C GLY A 93 -12.81 17.49 -11.24
N LYS A 94 -12.28 16.68 -12.18
CA LYS A 94 -12.30 15.21 -12.06
C LYS A 94 -11.34 14.71 -10.97
N PRO A 95 -11.63 13.55 -10.34
CA PRO A 95 -10.78 12.98 -9.29
C PRO A 95 -9.46 12.45 -9.82
N PHE A 96 -8.39 12.69 -9.08
CA PHE A 96 -7.12 12.02 -9.20
C PHE A 96 -6.67 11.51 -7.83
N VAL A 97 -6.72 10.21 -7.62
CA VAL A 97 -6.26 9.56 -6.39
C VAL A 97 -4.87 8.99 -6.60
N HIS A 98 -3.89 9.55 -5.88
CA HIS A 98 -2.50 9.12 -5.90
C HIS A 98 -2.18 8.25 -4.69
N THR A 99 -1.13 7.42 -4.80
CA THR A 99 -0.66 6.54 -3.73
C THR A 99 0.55 7.13 -3.02
N GLY A 100 0.38 7.49 -1.77
CA GLY A 100 1.46 7.82 -0.84
C GLY A 100 2.05 6.58 -0.15
N GLY A 101 2.52 6.76 1.09
CA GLY A 101 3.02 5.67 1.91
C GLY A 101 3.36 6.13 3.34
N ILE A 102 3.00 5.33 4.34
CA ILE A 102 3.10 5.70 5.76
C ILE A 102 4.54 6.04 6.20
N TRP A 103 5.55 5.47 5.56
CA TRP A 103 6.94 5.73 5.89
C TRP A 103 7.36 7.19 5.69
N THR A 104 6.61 7.98 4.91
CA THR A 104 6.87 9.42 4.74
C THR A 104 6.80 10.21 6.06
N TYR A 105 6.13 9.68 7.08
CA TYR A 105 6.03 10.32 8.40
C TYR A 105 7.14 9.93 9.39
N GLY A 106 8.08 9.04 9.01
CA GLY A 106 9.14 8.59 9.92
C GLY A 106 8.61 7.86 11.16
N SER A 107 9.41 7.77 12.22
CA SER A 107 8.95 7.22 13.51
C SER A 107 8.04 8.22 14.20
N ASN A 108 6.81 7.81 14.49
CA ASN A 108 5.80 8.65 15.15
C ASN A 108 4.74 7.75 15.82
N PRO A 109 4.48 7.91 17.12
CA PRO A 109 3.53 7.08 17.86
C PRO A 109 2.05 7.48 17.66
N ASP A 110 1.77 8.58 16.95
CA ASP A 110 0.39 9.05 16.68
C ASP A 110 0.36 9.81 15.34
N ILE A 111 0.48 9.07 14.24
CA ILE A 111 0.49 9.63 12.89
C ILE A 111 -0.92 10.05 12.49
N ALA A 112 -1.06 11.33 12.13
CA ALA A 112 -2.21 11.92 11.49
C ALA A 112 -1.80 12.56 10.16
N GLU A 113 -2.77 12.95 9.34
CA GLU A 113 -2.56 13.47 8.00
C GLU A 113 -1.76 14.79 7.97
N ASP A 114 -1.81 15.57 9.06
CA ASP A 114 -1.08 16.82 9.26
C ASP A 114 0.25 16.64 10.01
N SER A 115 0.64 15.40 10.34
CA SER A 115 1.92 15.12 10.97
C SER A 115 3.09 15.56 10.08
N PRO A 116 4.18 16.09 10.64
CA PRO A 116 5.33 16.51 9.85
C PRO A 116 5.99 15.33 9.14
N ALA A 117 6.38 15.53 7.88
CA ALA A 117 7.10 14.53 7.13
C ALA A 117 8.54 14.35 7.66
N ALA A 118 8.96 13.10 7.81
CA ALA A 118 10.33 12.71 8.20
C ALA A 118 10.72 11.40 7.47
N PRO A 119 10.68 11.37 6.12
CA PRO A 119 10.83 10.14 5.36
C PRO A 119 12.25 9.58 5.44
N PRO A 120 12.42 8.24 5.48
CA PRO A 120 13.70 7.62 5.19
C PRO A 120 14.10 7.87 3.73
N ALA A 121 15.38 7.70 3.40
CA ALA A 121 15.91 7.95 2.06
C ALA A 121 15.14 7.19 0.97
N LEU A 122 14.65 5.98 1.27
CA LEU A 122 13.87 5.13 0.36
C LEU A 122 12.59 5.80 -0.15
N THR A 123 11.95 6.67 0.63
CA THR A 123 10.64 7.27 0.30
C THR A 123 10.67 8.80 0.22
N ALA A 124 11.82 9.45 0.42
CA ALA A 124 11.95 10.91 0.43
C ALA A 124 11.49 11.59 -0.88
N TRP A 125 11.57 10.89 -2.00
CA TRP A 125 11.13 11.38 -3.32
C TRP A 125 9.61 11.58 -3.43
N ARG A 126 8.79 10.99 -2.54
CA ARG A 126 7.32 11.04 -2.62
C ARG A 126 6.77 12.43 -2.34
N GLY A 127 7.35 13.16 -1.41
CA GLY A 127 6.78 14.43 -0.93
C GLY A 127 6.52 15.47 -2.01
N ALA A 128 7.42 15.60 -2.99
CA ALA A 128 7.23 16.54 -4.11
C ALA A 128 6.06 16.11 -5.03
N ASN A 129 5.90 14.81 -5.26
CA ASN A 129 4.85 14.24 -6.07
C ASN A 129 3.47 14.36 -5.39
N GLU A 130 3.40 14.05 -4.11
CA GLU A 130 2.19 14.23 -3.30
C GLU A 130 1.76 15.70 -3.26
N ALA A 131 2.71 16.63 -3.05
CA ALA A 131 2.44 18.06 -3.07
C ALA A 131 1.89 18.54 -4.43
N ALA A 132 2.40 18.01 -5.54
CA ALA A 132 1.91 18.35 -6.89
C ALA A 132 0.44 17.91 -7.09
N VAL A 133 0.07 16.74 -6.60
CA VAL A 133 -1.32 16.24 -6.67
C VAL A 133 -2.25 17.04 -5.77
N LEU A 134 -1.84 17.29 -4.53
CA LEU A 134 -2.66 18.00 -3.53
C LEU A 134 -2.84 19.49 -3.89
N GLY A 135 -1.84 20.12 -4.50
CA GLY A 135 -1.89 21.52 -4.92
C GLY A 135 -2.47 21.78 -6.31
N ALA A 136 -3.00 20.76 -7.00
CA ALA A 136 -3.46 20.89 -8.38
C ALA A 136 -4.77 21.67 -8.49
N ASP A 137 -4.72 22.85 -9.12
CA ASP A 137 -5.91 23.65 -9.39
C ASP A 137 -6.79 23.02 -10.48
N GLY A 138 -8.12 22.99 -10.22
CA GLY A 138 -9.10 22.47 -11.17
C GLY A 138 -9.08 20.97 -11.38
N VAL A 139 -8.35 20.22 -10.52
CA VAL A 139 -8.38 18.77 -10.39
C VAL A 139 -8.72 18.41 -8.94
N ARG A 140 -9.55 17.43 -8.72
CA ARG A 140 -9.85 16.92 -7.37
C ARG A 140 -8.79 15.91 -6.95
N GLY A 141 -7.56 16.43 -6.72
CA GLY A 141 -6.39 15.65 -6.32
C GLY A 141 -6.49 15.23 -4.86
N SER A 142 -6.27 13.94 -4.57
CA SER A 142 -6.15 13.41 -3.20
C SER A 142 -5.08 12.33 -3.13
N VAL A 143 -4.57 12.06 -1.92
CA VAL A 143 -3.55 11.04 -1.68
C VAL A 143 -4.07 10.04 -0.66
N VAL A 144 -4.11 8.76 -1.05
CA VAL A 144 -4.28 7.65 -0.10
C VAL A 144 -2.91 7.20 0.36
N VAL A 145 -2.72 7.13 1.67
CA VAL A 145 -1.45 6.75 2.32
C VAL A 145 -1.61 5.38 2.98
N PRO A 146 -1.30 4.26 2.30
CA PRO A 146 -1.34 2.94 2.91
C PRO A 146 -0.31 2.79 4.02
N SER A 147 -0.74 2.21 5.15
CA SER A 147 0.14 1.65 6.18
C SER A 147 0.81 0.38 5.67
N ILE A 148 1.37 -0.46 6.56
CA ILE A 148 1.86 -1.79 6.18
C ILE A 148 0.66 -2.65 5.73
N VAL A 149 0.55 -2.83 4.41
CA VAL A 149 -0.55 -3.60 3.81
C VAL A 149 -0.28 -5.09 3.93
N TYR A 150 -1.29 -5.83 4.38
CA TYR A 150 -1.27 -7.29 4.52
C TYR A 150 -2.54 -7.94 3.97
N GLY A 151 -2.55 -9.25 3.86
CA GLY A 151 -3.67 -10.07 3.41
C GLY A 151 -3.35 -10.88 2.15
N HIS A 152 -4.17 -11.87 1.87
CA HIS A 152 -4.06 -12.79 0.72
C HIS A 152 -2.68 -13.48 0.61
N GLY A 153 -1.98 -13.66 1.73
CA GLY A 153 -0.67 -14.30 1.80
C GLY A 153 0.45 -13.52 1.10
N LYS A 154 0.30 -12.21 0.89
CA LYS A 154 1.24 -11.33 0.17
C LYS A 154 1.63 -10.13 1.04
N GLY A 155 2.38 -9.20 0.46
CA GLY A 155 2.76 -7.96 1.11
C GLY A 155 3.91 -8.10 2.11
N LEU A 156 4.17 -7.02 2.85
CA LEU A 156 5.33 -6.91 3.75
C LEU A 156 5.27 -7.82 4.98
N ALA A 157 4.08 -8.31 5.36
CA ALA A 157 3.94 -9.31 6.43
C ALA A 157 4.76 -10.58 6.16
N ARG A 158 5.03 -10.91 4.88
CA ARG A 158 5.91 -12.02 4.48
C ARG A 158 7.33 -11.91 5.06
N VAL A 159 7.85 -10.69 5.27
CA VAL A 159 9.18 -10.49 5.86
C VAL A 159 9.27 -11.05 7.29
N ILE A 160 8.14 -11.07 8.01
CA ILE A 160 8.03 -11.69 9.35
C ILE A 160 7.77 -13.19 9.22
N VAL A 161 6.76 -13.57 8.45
CA VAL A 161 6.31 -14.98 8.38
C VAL A 161 7.37 -15.89 7.76
N ASP A 162 8.10 -15.39 6.77
CA ASP A 162 9.19 -16.10 6.08
C ASP A 162 10.57 -15.78 6.66
N ALA A 163 10.63 -15.15 7.83
CA ALA A 163 11.90 -14.81 8.44
C ALA A 163 12.76 -16.05 8.67
N PRO A 164 14.11 -15.95 8.53
CA PRO A 164 15.00 -17.07 8.75
C PRO A 164 14.87 -17.62 10.18
N ARG A 165 15.20 -18.89 10.34
CA ARG A 165 15.30 -19.54 11.64
C ARG A 165 16.74 -19.51 12.12
N GLY A 166 16.98 -19.06 13.33
CA GLY A 166 18.29 -19.13 13.98
C GLY A 166 18.81 -20.57 14.03
N SER A 167 20.12 -20.74 13.94
CA SER A 167 20.80 -22.06 13.91
C SER A 167 21.08 -22.64 15.28
N GLY A 168 20.51 -22.08 16.36
CA GLY A 168 20.71 -22.56 17.74
C GLY A 168 20.08 -23.93 18.03
N VAL A 169 20.41 -24.51 19.19
CA VAL A 169 19.85 -25.80 19.66
C VAL A 169 18.32 -25.74 19.75
N ALA A 170 17.76 -24.56 20.00
CA ALA A 170 16.33 -24.28 19.96
C ALA A 170 16.09 -23.22 18.86
N PRO A 171 15.67 -23.62 17.65
CA PRO A 171 15.46 -22.67 16.57
C PRO A 171 14.41 -21.63 16.94
N ALA A 172 14.72 -20.36 16.62
CA ALA A 172 13.87 -19.20 16.85
C ALA A 172 13.71 -18.43 15.53
N LEU A 173 12.60 -17.73 15.36
CA LEU A 173 12.36 -16.89 14.19
C LEU A 173 13.10 -15.56 14.36
N GLN A 174 13.86 -15.14 13.37
CA GLN A 174 14.62 -13.88 13.44
C GLN A 174 13.68 -12.68 13.26
N LEU A 175 13.78 -11.70 14.17
CA LEU A 175 13.03 -10.46 14.11
C LEU A 175 13.66 -9.45 13.12
N ILE A 176 13.00 -8.34 12.94
CA ILE A 176 13.52 -7.12 12.33
C ILE A 176 13.93 -6.21 13.50
N GLY A 177 15.23 -5.97 13.65
CA GLY A 177 15.74 -5.31 14.84
C GLY A 177 15.47 -6.13 16.12
N ASP A 178 15.20 -5.47 17.21
CA ASP A 178 14.77 -6.12 18.46
C ASP A 178 13.25 -6.39 18.50
N GLY A 179 12.52 -5.93 17.49
CA GLY A 179 11.08 -6.10 17.33
C GLY A 179 10.23 -5.19 18.20
N SER A 180 10.81 -4.20 18.87
CA SER A 180 10.06 -3.28 19.75
C SER A 180 9.22 -2.25 18.98
N GLN A 181 9.57 -1.98 17.72
CA GLN A 181 8.85 -1.03 16.88
C GLN A 181 7.44 -1.52 16.54
N HIS A 182 6.49 -0.59 16.52
CA HIS A 182 5.12 -0.85 16.07
C HIS A 182 5.01 -0.67 14.56
N TRP A 183 4.15 -1.44 13.95
CA TRP A 183 3.71 -1.25 12.58
C TRP A 183 2.25 -0.84 12.54
N ALA A 184 1.97 0.34 12.02
CA ALA A 184 0.61 0.66 11.59
C ALA A 184 0.24 -0.28 10.44
N THR A 185 -0.88 -1.00 10.56
CA THR A 185 -1.25 -2.07 9.63
C THR A 185 -2.64 -1.88 9.05
N VAL A 186 -2.87 -2.41 7.83
CA VAL A 186 -4.18 -2.39 7.17
C VAL A 186 -4.35 -3.59 6.24
N HIS A 187 -5.55 -4.19 6.22
CA HIS A 187 -5.85 -5.27 5.28
C HIS A 187 -5.99 -4.73 3.85
N VAL A 188 -5.53 -5.51 2.87
CA VAL A 188 -5.51 -5.07 1.47
C VAL A 188 -6.89 -4.75 0.90
N ASP A 189 -7.93 -5.48 1.33
CA ASP A 189 -9.30 -5.24 0.88
C ASP A 189 -9.90 -3.98 1.50
N ASP A 190 -9.50 -3.62 2.73
CA ASP A 190 -9.86 -2.34 3.36
C ASP A 190 -9.18 -1.16 2.64
N VAL A 191 -7.92 -1.34 2.22
CA VAL A 191 -7.23 -0.35 1.38
C VAL A 191 -7.95 -0.18 0.05
N ALA A 192 -8.38 -1.28 -0.58
CA ALA A 192 -9.13 -1.22 -1.84
C ALA A 192 -10.44 -0.45 -1.67
N ALA A 193 -11.18 -0.67 -0.58
CA ALA A 193 -12.38 0.10 -0.26
C ALA A 193 -12.08 1.60 -0.11
N LEU A 194 -10.98 1.96 0.56
CA LEU A 194 -10.61 3.37 0.71
C LEU A 194 -10.26 4.04 -0.61
N TYR A 195 -9.60 3.35 -1.55
CA TYR A 195 -9.34 3.92 -2.88
C TYR A 195 -10.62 4.25 -3.64
N VAL A 196 -11.63 3.39 -3.56
CA VAL A 196 -12.94 3.64 -4.18
C VAL A 196 -13.62 4.84 -3.52
N LEU A 197 -13.68 4.88 -2.20
CA LEU A 197 -14.28 6.00 -1.45
C LEU A 197 -13.56 7.33 -1.72
N ALA A 198 -12.22 7.32 -1.76
CA ALA A 198 -11.43 8.51 -2.07
C ALA A 198 -11.66 8.99 -3.51
N PHE A 199 -11.82 8.06 -4.47
CA PHE A 199 -12.14 8.40 -5.84
C PHE A 199 -13.53 9.03 -5.96
N GLU A 200 -14.54 8.46 -5.32
CA GLU A 200 -15.92 8.93 -5.39
C GLU A 200 -16.15 10.22 -4.60
N ASN A 201 -15.65 10.28 -3.37
CA ASN A 201 -16.03 11.28 -2.37
C ASN A 201 -14.86 12.08 -1.80
N GLY A 202 -13.60 11.74 -2.10
CA GLY A 202 -12.44 12.43 -1.57
C GLY A 202 -12.43 13.91 -1.97
N ALA A 203 -12.11 14.81 -1.05
CA ALA A 203 -12.01 16.24 -1.34
C ALA A 203 -10.66 16.58 -1.99
N ALA A 204 -10.63 17.69 -2.74
CA ALA A 204 -9.39 18.21 -3.33
C ALA A 204 -8.42 18.66 -2.23
N GLY A 205 -7.14 18.34 -2.40
CA GLY A 205 -6.07 18.71 -1.48
C GLY A 205 -5.98 17.82 -0.23
N GLU A 206 -6.75 16.73 -0.14
CA GLU A 206 -6.84 15.91 1.06
C GLU A 206 -5.98 14.66 1.01
N VAL A 207 -5.43 14.32 2.17
CA VAL A 207 -4.72 13.07 2.44
C VAL A 207 -5.62 12.16 3.27
N TYR A 208 -5.59 10.87 3.00
CA TYR A 208 -6.32 9.84 3.76
C TYR A 208 -5.40 8.69 4.12
N ILE A 209 -5.09 8.55 5.41
CA ILE A 209 -4.27 7.45 5.90
C ILE A 209 -5.10 6.17 5.98
N ALA A 210 -4.68 5.16 5.23
CA ALA A 210 -5.24 3.82 5.29
C ALA A 210 -4.57 3.03 6.43
N ALA A 211 -5.11 3.15 7.65
CA ALA A 211 -4.67 2.38 8.82
C ALA A 211 -5.87 1.73 9.50
N GLY A 212 -5.79 0.42 9.72
CA GLY A 212 -6.85 -0.37 10.36
C GLY A 212 -7.08 -0.03 11.84
N GLY A 213 -6.13 0.69 12.46
CA GLY A 213 -6.17 1.10 13.87
C GLY A 213 -5.43 0.13 14.80
N ALA A 214 -5.10 -1.09 14.35
CA ALA A 214 -4.21 -1.99 15.06
C ALA A 214 -2.74 -1.63 14.72
N ASN A 215 -1.94 -1.50 15.77
CA ASN A 215 -0.52 -1.16 15.67
C ASN A 215 0.32 -2.18 16.47
N PRO A 216 0.39 -3.44 16.04
CA PRO A 216 1.15 -4.46 16.76
C PRO A 216 2.65 -4.17 16.68
N THR A 217 3.39 -4.63 17.69
CA THR A 217 4.85 -4.65 17.60
C THR A 217 5.31 -5.77 16.66
N VAL A 218 6.47 -5.57 16.04
CA VAL A 218 7.09 -6.61 15.20
C VAL A 218 7.41 -7.86 16.03
N ARG A 219 7.69 -7.71 17.33
CA ARG A 219 7.88 -8.84 18.26
C ARG A 219 6.60 -9.65 18.44
N GLU A 220 5.47 -9.02 18.71
CA GLU A 220 4.17 -9.71 18.83
C GLU A 220 3.85 -10.50 17.57
N LEU A 221 4.03 -9.89 16.40
CA LEU A 221 3.82 -10.57 15.11
C LEU A 221 4.81 -11.73 14.90
N GLY A 222 6.09 -11.54 15.26
CA GLY A 222 7.10 -12.58 15.19
C GLY A 222 6.81 -13.77 16.10
N GLU A 223 6.35 -13.52 17.33
CA GLU A 223 5.97 -14.58 18.26
C GLU A 223 4.75 -15.37 17.78
N LEU A 224 3.76 -14.70 17.17
CA LEU A 224 2.62 -15.37 16.54
C LEU A 224 3.07 -16.23 15.36
N ALA A 225 3.91 -15.68 14.46
CA ALA A 225 4.45 -16.43 13.34
C ALA A 225 5.32 -17.62 13.79
N ALA A 226 6.11 -17.46 14.86
CA ALA A 226 6.90 -18.53 15.43
C ALA A 226 6.02 -19.65 16.01
N ARG A 227 4.92 -19.30 16.69
CA ARG A 227 3.92 -20.29 17.16
C ARG A 227 3.28 -21.03 15.99
N ALA A 228 2.82 -20.32 14.98
CA ALA A 228 2.25 -20.92 13.78
C ALA A 228 3.24 -21.85 13.05
N ALA A 229 4.54 -21.54 13.09
CA ALA A 229 5.60 -22.35 12.51
C ALA A 229 6.10 -23.50 13.40
N GLY A 230 5.47 -23.76 14.57
CA GLY A 230 5.86 -24.83 15.51
C GLY A 230 7.13 -24.54 16.32
N LEU A 231 7.46 -23.26 16.50
CA LEU A 231 8.66 -22.83 17.26
C LEU A 231 8.31 -22.36 18.69
N ASP A 232 7.14 -22.68 19.21
CA ASP A 232 6.66 -22.31 20.55
C ASP A 232 6.74 -20.81 20.87
N GLY A 233 6.62 -19.96 19.83
CA GLY A 233 6.72 -18.49 19.94
C GLY A 233 8.14 -17.97 20.15
N ARG A 234 9.17 -18.79 19.94
CA ARG A 234 10.56 -18.36 20.11
C ARG A 234 11.00 -17.43 18.99
N VAL A 235 11.45 -16.25 19.38
CA VAL A 235 12.01 -15.23 18.48
C VAL A 235 13.39 -14.80 18.94
N GLU A 236 14.22 -14.37 18.00
CA GLU A 236 15.58 -13.88 18.23
C GLU A 236 15.71 -12.48 17.63
N ALA A 237 16.19 -11.53 18.43
CA ALA A 237 16.45 -10.18 18.00
C ALA A 237 17.65 -10.12 17.04
N GLU A 238 17.56 -9.30 16.01
CA GLU A 238 18.70 -8.90 15.18
C GLU A 238 19.20 -7.52 15.58
N SER A 239 20.50 -7.29 15.43
CA SER A 239 21.00 -5.91 15.42
C SER A 239 20.57 -5.20 14.13
N VAL A 240 20.55 -3.87 14.15
CA VAL A 240 20.28 -3.06 12.95
C VAL A 240 21.20 -3.45 11.78
N ALA A 241 22.47 -3.75 12.07
CA ALA A 241 23.44 -4.19 11.06
C ALA A 241 23.07 -5.54 10.43
N GLN A 242 22.59 -6.50 11.22
CA GLN A 242 22.14 -7.81 10.72
C GLN A 242 20.87 -7.66 9.89
N THR A 243 19.87 -6.90 10.36
CA THR A 243 18.67 -6.60 9.59
C THR A 243 19.01 -5.92 8.26
N SER A 244 19.93 -4.93 8.26
CA SER A 244 20.37 -4.25 7.04
C SER A 244 21.11 -5.17 6.07
N ALA A 245 21.91 -6.09 6.59
CA ALA A 245 22.61 -7.07 5.76
C ALA A 245 21.64 -8.07 5.09
N ARG A 246 20.54 -8.42 5.77
CA ARG A 246 19.54 -9.36 5.27
C ARG A 246 18.56 -8.72 4.29
N LEU A 247 18.08 -7.50 4.56
CA LEU A 247 16.99 -6.85 3.83
C LEU A 247 17.46 -5.74 2.88
N GLY A 248 18.73 -5.33 2.97
CA GLY A 248 19.23 -4.10 2.37
C GLY A 248 18.97 -2.87 3.26
N ALA A 249 19.90 -1.91 3.24
CA ALA A 249 19.89 -0.78 4.19
C ALA A 249 18.61 0.05 4.12
N GLY A 250 18.13 0.40 2.92
CA GLY A 250 16.93 1.25 2.76
C GLY A 250 15.65 0.58 3.25
N LEU A 251 15.45 -0.70 2.93
CA LEU A 251 14.26 -1.42 3.40
C LEU A 251 14.34 -1.68 4.91
N ALA A 252 15.52 -2.01 5.43
CA ALA A 252 15.71 -2.19 6.87
C ALA A 252 15.43 -0.90 7.65
N GLU A 253 15.94 0.25 7.18
CA GLU A 253 15.63 1.56 7.77
C GLU A 253 14.11 1.80 7.84
N ALA A 254 13.40 1.57 6.75
CA ALA A 254 11.95 1.77 6.68
C ALA A 254 11.17 0.82 7.60
N LEU A 255 11.55 -0.46 7.69
CA LEU A 255 10.87 -1.47 8.52
C LEU A 255 11.20 -1.34 10.02
N LEU A 256 12.27 -0.62 10.38
CA LEU A 256 12.64 -0.30 11.76
C LEU A 256 11.97 0.97 12.29
N LEU A 257 11.21 1.69 11.47
CA LEU A 257 10.41 2.83 11.93
C LEU A 257 9.35 2.35 12.93
N ASP A 258 9.22 3.08 14.04
CA ASP A 258 8.17 2.87 15.03
C ASP A 258 6.97 3.76 14.67
N GLN A 259 5.91 3.16 14.13
CA GLN A 259 4.80 3.89 13.54
C GLN A 259 3.46 3.39 14.04
N GLN A 260 2.64 4.34 14.54
CA GLN A 260 1.25 4.06 14.93
C GLN A 260 0.31 5.05 14.24
N ALA A 261 -0.80 4.55 13.71
CA ALA A 261 -1.83 5.35 13.03
C ALA A 261 -3.21 4.72 13.23
N ARG A 262 -4.28 5.52 13.11
CA ARG A 262 -5.66 5.08 13.33
C ARG A 262 -6.55 5.19 12.10
N GLY A 263 -6.16 5.95 11.09
CA GLY A 263 -6.99 6.21 9.91
C GLY A 263 -8.29 6.97 10.25
N THR A 264 -8.24 7.85 11.24
CA THR A 264 -9.43 8.52 11.80
C THR A 264 -10.11 9.41 10.78
N LYS A 265 -9.32 10.18 10.00
CA LYS A 265 -9.86 11.11 8.99
C LYS A 265 -10.62 10.37 7.90
N ALA A 266 -10.09 9.28 7.35
CA ALA A 266 -10.76 8.47 6.34
C ALA A 266 -12.11 7.93 6.85
N ARG A 267 -12.19 7.54 8.12
CA ARG A 267 -13.45 7.08 8.76
C ARG A 267 -14.48 8.19 8.87
N ILE A 268 -14.06 9.39 9.27
CA ILE A 268 -14.96 10.53 9.49
C ILE A 268 -15.43 11.10 8.15
N ASP A 269 -14.50 11.39 7.24
CA ASP A 269 -14.79 12.14 6.03
C ASP A 269 -15.42 11.28 4.94
N LEU A 270 -15.03 10.01 4.85
CA LEU A 270 -15.43 9.10 3.78
C LEU A 270 -16.32 7.94 4.24
N GLY A 271 -16.62 7.82 5.55
CA GLY A 271 -17.35 6.67 6.08
C GLY A 271 -16.59 5.35 5.90
N TRP A 272 -15.25 5.40 5.81
CA TRP A 272 -14.45 4.20 5.63
C TRP A 272 -14.46 3.32 6.88
N GLU A 273 -14.85 2.06 6.73
CA GLU A 273 -14.94 1.08 7.81
C GLU A 273 -14.05 -0.13 7.48
N PRO A 274 -12.79 -0.18 7.96
CA PRO A 274 -11.95 -1.36 7.79
C PRO A 274 -12.48 -2.51 8.64
N ASN A 275 -12.86 -3.59 7.99
CA ASN A 275 -13.49 -4.78 8.58
C ASN A 275 -12.70 -6.06 8.26
N GLY A 276 -11.58 -5.96 7.56
CA GLY A 276 -10.73 -7.12 7.24
C GLY A 276 -10.18 -7.80 8.49
N PRO A 277 -9.86 -9.11 8.42
CA PRO A 277 -9.26 -9.83 9.53
C PRO A 277 -7.97 -9.15 9.99
N SER A 278 -7.66 -9.20 11.30
CA SER A 278 -6.42 -8.62 11.81
C SER A 278 -5.18 -9.34 11.26
N LEU A 279 -4.02 -8.66 11.23
CA LEU A 279 -2.76 -9.31 10.82
C LEU A 279 -2.42 -10.50 11.75
N ALA A 280 -2.77 -10.42 13.02
CA ALA A 280 -2.61 -11.51 13.95
C ALA A 280 -3.45 -12.74 13.55
N ASP A 281 -4.73 -12.55 13.20
CA ASP A 281 -5.61 -13.63 12.73
C ASP A 281 -5.11 -14.23 11.42
N GLU A 282 -4.67 -13.36 10.48
CA GLU A 282 -4.11 -13.75 9.20
C GLU A 282 -2.84 -14.61 9.33
N ILE A 283 -1.98 -14.33 10.33
CA ILE A 283 -0.79 -15.13 10.63
C ILE A 283 -1.18 -16.48 11.27
N VAL A 284 -2.13 -16.49 12.19
CA VAL A 284 -2.45 -17.69 12.99
C VAL A 284 -3.31 -18.69 12.22
N SER A 285 -4.32 -18.20 11.51
CA SER A 285 -5.34 -19.04 10.87
C SER A 285 -5.75 -18.60 9.47
N GLY A 286 -5.27 -17.46 9.00
CA GLY A 286 -5.62 -16.89 7.70
C GLY A 286 -4.60 -17.22 6.60
N SER A 287 -4.42 -16.30 5.69
CA SER A 287 -3.66 -16.50 4.44
C SER A 287 -2.15 -16.67 4.61
N TYR A 288 -1.60 -16.38 5.80
CA TYR A 288 -0.19 -16.62 6.12
C TYR A 288 0.03 -17.87 6.97
N ALA A 289 -1.04 -18.51 7.44
CA ALA A 289 -0.91 -19.73 8.23
C ALA A 289 -0.18 -20.81 7.40
N PRO A 290 0.74 -21.58 8.02
CA PRO A 290 1.36 -22.71 7.33
C PRO A 290 0.28 -23.67 6.83
N ALA A 291 0.43 -24.14 5.58
CA ALA A 291 -0.47 -25.18 5.08
C ALA A 291 -0.42 -26.38 6.03
N LEU A 292 -1.57 -26.80 6.52
CA LEU A 292 -1.67 -28.01 7.35
C LEU A 292 -1.04 -29.15 6.54
N ALA A 293 0.04 -29.74 7.08
CA ALA A 293 0.60 -30.95 6.49
C ALA A 293 -0.52 -32.00 6.53
N HIS A 294 -1.09 -32.33 5.40
CA HIS A 294 -1.99 -33.46 5.26
C HIS A 294 -1.12 -34.70 5.47
N ASN A 295 -1.19 -35.29 6.66
CA ASN A 295 -0.64 -36.61 6.97
C ASN A 295 -1.39 -37.72 6.25
#